data_2c6aa1be0d6f0314c4ec10a1ff7d2cc4
#
_entry.id   2c6aa1be0d6f0314c4ec10a1ff7d2cc4
#
_cell.length_a   1.000
_cell.length_b   1.000
_cell.length_c   1.000
_cell.angle_alpha   90.00
_cell.angle_beta   90.00
_cell.angle_gamma   90.00
#
_symmetry.space_group_name_H-M   'P 1'
#
loop_
_entity.id
_entity.type
_entity.pdbx_description
1 polymer ?
#
loop_
_entity_poly.entity_id
_entity_poly.type
_entity_poly.pdbx_seq_one_letter_code
_entity_poly.pdbx_strand_id
1 'polypeptide(L)'
;ISLISLLGITLGMTALITVMSVMNGFQKEVRARILGVASHVQITSMHGKLSNWQLTAEEASKHSAVEAAAPYVSAQGMLSHNQVVQGVLVRGILPDMEDQVANFANTMASGQLDHLVPGEFGIVIGMELARTLGAFTGDKITLISPQGQVTPAGVLPRLKQFTVVGIFEIGHFEYDSGLVLIHMADAQKLYRMDNDEVSGVRLKLHDLFAAPQVVNELPALLTLDSFISDWTKQHANYFRAIQIEKRMLSLILALIIAVAAFNIVSTLLLAVTDK
;
A
#
# COMPACT_ATOMS: atom_id res chain seq x y z
N ILE A 1 -41.20 34.47 2.62
CA ILE A 1 -40.88 33.24 3.38
C ILE A 1 -40.50 32.12 2.43
N SER A 2 -41.24 31.82 1.36
CA SER A 2 -40.93 30.73 0.42
C SER A 2 -39.59 30.91 -0.30
N LEU A 3 -39.19 32.16 -0.64
CA LEU A 3 -37.95 32.45 -1.35
C LEU A 3 -36.71 32.24 -0.46
N ILE A 4 -36.81 32.58 0.83
CA ILE A 4 -35.74 32.36 1.82
C ILE A 4 -35.57 30.87 2.09
N SER A 5 -36.67 30.11 2.23
CA SER A 5 -36.62 28.66 2.39
C SER A 5 -36.05 27.95 1.19
N LEU A 6 -36.41 28.38 -0.04
CA LEU A 6 -35.87 27.84 -1.27
C LEU A 6 -34.35 28.10 -1.38
N LEU A 7 -33.92 29.32 -1.07
CA LEU A 7 -32.49 29.67 -1.05
C LEU A 7 -31.71 28.86 -0.03
N GLY A 8 -32.26 28.66 1.16
CA GLY A 8 -31.62 27.86 2.22
C GLY A 8 -31.44 26.40 1.82
N ILE A 9 -32.48 25.78 1.25
CA ILE A 9 -32.43 24.39 0.77
C ILE A 9 -31.45 24.25 -0.40
N THR A 10 -31.48 25.17 -1.37
CA THR A 10 -30.59 25.14 -2.53
C THR A 10 -29.12 25.28 -2.12
N LEU A 11 -28.84 26.19 -1.19
CA LEU A 11 -27.48 26.41 -0.67
C LEU A 11 -26.99 25.18 0.13
N GLY A 12 -27.85 24.60 0.96
CA GLY A 12 -27.54 23.37 1.70
C GLY A 12 -27.26 22.16 0.78
N MET A 13 -28.10 21.95 -0.23
CA MET A 13 -27.89 20.88 -1.21
C MET A 13 -26.62 21.10 -2.06
N THR A 14 -26.38 22.33 -2.50
CA THR A 14 -25.17 22.65 -3.26
C THR A 14 -23.90 22.40 -2.43
N ALA A 15 -23.89 22.85 -1.18
CA ALA A 15 -22.76 22.61 -0.27
C ALA A 15 -22.53 21.10 -0.06
N LEU A 16 -23.61 20.33 0.17
CA LEU A 16 -23.53 18.90 0.37
C LEU A 16 -22.99 18.17 -0.88
N ILE A 17 -23.52 18.48 -2.06
CA ILE A 17 -23.08 17.86 -3.33
C ILE A 17 -21.61 18.19 -3.57
N THR A 18 -21.19 19.42 -3.32
CA THR A 18 -19.80 19.85 -3.47
C THR A 18 -18.87 19.08 -2.53
N VAL A 19 -19.22 18.99 -1.25
CA VAL A 19 -18.42 18.26 -0.24
C VAL A 19 -18.35 16.77 -0.60
N MET A 20 -19.46 16.13 -0.97
CA MET A 20 -19.47 14.73 -1.37
C MET A 20 -18.66 14.48 -2.66
N SER A 21 -18.72 15.38 -3.62
CA SER A 21 -17.98 15.28 -4.88
C SER A 21 -16.46 15.37 -4.63
N VAL A 22 -16.04 16.37 -3.85
CA VAL A 22 -14.62 16.55 -3.46
C VAL A 22 -14.12 15.34 -2.68
N MET A 23 -14.91 14.85 -1.72
CA MET A 23 -14.54 13.71 -0.90
C MET A 23 -14.44 12.42 -1.70
N ASN A 24 -15.38 12.15 -2.62
CA ASN A 24 -15.30 10.99 -3.52
C ASN A 24 -14.07 11.08 -4.44
N GLY A 25 -13.74 12.27 -4.95
CA GLY A 25 -12.53 12.49 -5.74
C GLY A 25 -11.27 12.23 -4.94
N PHE A 26 -11.20 12.77 -3.71
CA PHE A 26 -10.07 12.56 -2.81
C PHE A 26 -9.89 11.07 -2.43
N GLN A 27 -10.97 10.39 -2.05
CA GLN A 27 -10.93 8.95 -1.73
C GLN A 27 -10.46 8.12 -2.93
N LYS A 28 -10.90 8.45 -4.14
CA LYS A 28 -10.48 7.76 -5.37
C LYS A 28 -8.99 7.96 -5.63
N GLU A 29 -8.48 9.18 -5.48
CA GLU A 29 -7.08 9.50 -5.70
C GLU A 29 -6.16 8.83 -4.65
N VAL A 30 -6.48 8.99 -3.36
CA VAL A 30 -5.71 8.36 -2.27
C VAL A 30 -5.71 6.85 -2.42
N ARG A 31 -6.87 6.26 -2.77
CA ARG A 31 -6.97 4.82 -3.02
C ARG A 31 -6.09 4.39 -4.19
N ALA A 32 -6.12 5.10 -5.31
CA ALA A 32 -5.31 4.77 -6.48
C ALA A 32 -3.80 4.79 -6.16
N ARG A 33 -3.34 5.76 -5.38
CA ARG A 33 -1.94 5.89 -4.99
C ARG A 33 -1.49 4.80 -4.00
N ILE A 34 -2.27 4.54 -2.94
CA ILE A 34 -1.93 3.51 -1.95
C ILE A 34 -1.99 2.12 -2.57
N LEU A 35 -3.06 1.83 -3.31
CA LEU A 35 -3.34 0.49 -3.82
C LEU A 35 -2.61 0.16 -5.13
N GLY A 36 -2.04 1.16 -5.80
CA GLY A 36 -1.17 0.94 -6.97
C GLY A 36 0.13 0.22 -6.61
N VAL A 37 0.57 0.32 -5.35
CA VAL A 37 1.83 -0.28 -4.86
C VAL A 37 1.60 -1.31 -3.75
N ALA A 38 0.47 -1.21 -3.02
CA ALA A 38 0.08 -2.21 -2.04
C ALA A 38 -0.43 -3.47 -2.76
N SER A 39 0.02 -4.64 -2.30
CA SER A 39 -0.54 -5.91 -2.78
C SER A 39 -1.99 -6.07 -2.34
N HIS A 40 -2.83 -6.61 -3.22
CA HIS A 40 -4.24 -6.84 -2.90
C HIS A 40 -4.40 -7.99 -1.90
N VAL A 41 -3.61 -9.05 -2.06
CA VAL A 41 -3.52 -10.19 -1.15
C VAL A 41 -2.05 -10.54 -0.95
N GLN A 42 -1.71 -11.00 0.24
CA GLN A 42 -0.39 -11.53 0.57
C GLN A 42 -0.53 -12.92 1.17
N ILE A 43 0.27 -13.85 0.67
CA ILE A 43 0.42 -15.20 1.19
C ILE A 43 1.78 -15.25 1.89
N THR A 44 1.80 -15.56 3.18
CA THR A 44 3.01 -15.68 3.98
C THR A 44 3.02 -17.03 4.70
N SER A 45 4.19 -17.50 5.10
CA SER A 45 4.29 -18.68 5.95
C SER A 45 4.02 -18.32 7.41
N MET A 46 3.38 -19.22 8.15
CA MET A 46 3.22 -19.09 9.60
C MET A 46 4.56 -19.09 10.35
N HIS A 47 5.62 -19.62 9.72
CA HIS A 47 6.98 -19.70 10.30
C HIS A 47 7.90 -18.57 9.83
N GLY A 48 7.38 -17.57 9.10
CA GLY A 48 8.11 -16.38 8.65
C GLY A 48 8.94 -16.57 7.38
N LYS A 49 9.07 -17.79 6.86
CA LYS A 49 9.75 -18.11 5.61
C LYS A 49 8.89 -19.07 4.80
N LEU A 50 8.65 -18.74 3.56
CA LEU A 50 7.90 -19.55 2.60
C LEU A 50 8.90 -20.20 1.64
N SER A 51 9.00 -21.53 1.69
CA SER A 51 9.76 -22.33 0.72
C SER A 51 8.87 -22.73 -0.46
N ASN A 52 9.48 -23.05 -1.60
CA ASN A 52 8.74 -23.44 -2.82
C ASN A 52 7.72 -22.37 -3.25
N TRP A 53 8.12 -21.09 -3.21
CA TRP A 53 7.24 -19.97 -3.54
C TRP A 53 6.67 -20.06 -4.96
N GLN A 54 7.39 -20.70 -5.90
CA GLN A 54 6.94 -20.90 -7.27
C GLN A 54 5.66 -21.73 -7.31
N LEU A 55 5.62 -22.82 -6.54
CA LEU A 55 4.41 -23.66 -6.42
C LEU A 55 3.25 -22.85 -5.82
N THR A 56 3.50 -22.10 -4.75
CA THR A 56 2.46 -21.26 -4.12
C THR A 56 1.94 -20.20 -5.10
N ALA A 57 2.81 -19.57 -5.87
CA ALA A 57 2.43 -18.58 -6.87
C ALA A 57 1.62 -19.22 -8.01
N GLU A 58 2.01 -20.40 -8.47
CA GLU A 58 1.28 -21.17 -9.50
C GLU A 58 -0.11 -21.61 -9.01
N GLU A 59 -0.18 -22.16 -7.79
CA GLU A 59 -1.45 -22.58 -7.18
C GLU A 59 -2.40 -21.40 -6.99
N ALA A 60 -1.90 -20.26 -6.47
CA ALA A 60 -2.69 -19.04 -6.31
C ALA A 60 -3.17 -18.46 -7.65
N SER A 61 -2.36 -18.57 -8.70
CA SER A 61 -2.70 -18.09 -10.04
C SER A 61 -3.79 -18.91 -10.74
N LYS A 62 -4.14 -20.10 -10.22
CA LYS A 62 -5.30 -20.89 -10.70
C LYS A 62 -6.63 -20.26 -10.31
N HIS A 63 -6.63 -19.36 -9.34
CA HIS A 63 -7.84 -18.64 -8.93
C HIS A 63 -8.19 -17.56 -9.96
N SER A 64 -9.41 -17.60 -10.50
CA SER A 64 -9.85 -16.73 -11.61
C SER A 64 -9.79 -15.23 -11.32
N ALA A 65 -9.81 -14.83 -10.05
CA ALA A 65 -9.69 -13.43 -9.66
C ALA A 65 -8.24 -12.93 -9.62
N VAL A 66 -7.24 -13.82 -9.68
CA VAL A 66 -5.81 -13.46 -9.61
C VAL A 66 -5.31 -13.06 -10.99
N GLU A 67 -4.78 -11.85 -11.11
CA GLU A 67 -4.19 -11.29 -12.33
C GLU A 67 -2.70 -11.61 -12.42
N ALA A 68 -1.97 -11.44 -11.32
CA ALA A 68 -0.53 -11.66 -11.24
C ALA A 68 -0.10 -12.07 -9.83
N ALA A 69 1.05 -12.75 -9.73
CA ALA A 69 1.68 -13.15 -8.49
C ALA A 69 3.18 -12.85 -8.54
N ALA A 70 3.75 -12.32 -7.45
CA ALA A 70 5.19 -12.06 -7.33
C ALA A 70 5.72 -12.44 -5.95
N PRO A 71 6.88 -13.11 -5.85
CA PRO A 71 7.54 -13.38 -4.59
C PRO A 71 8.17 -12.10 -4.03
N TYR A 72 8.33 -12.04 -2.72
CA TYR A 72 9.07 -10.96 -2.08
C TYR A 72 9.80 -11.42 -0.83
N VAL A 73 10.92 -10.78 -0.56
CA VAL A 73 11.62 -10.84 0.72
C VAL A 73 11.35 -9.53 1.45
N SER A 74 10.90 -9.59 2.69
CA SER A 74 10.63 -8.40 3.52
C SER A 74 11.44 -8.46 4.80
N ALA A 75 12.19 -7.41 5.07
CA ALA A 75 12.98 -7.31 6.29
C ALA A 75 13.15 -5.84 6.69
N GLN A 76 13.42 -5.62 7.98
CA GLN A 76 13.77 -4.30 8.48
C GLN A 76 15.27 -4.08 8.36
N GLY A 77 15.67 -2.84 8.10
CA GLY A 77 17.06 -2.42 8.03
C GLY A 77 17.22 -0.94 8.38
N MET A 78 18.45 -0.49 8.37
CA MET A 78 18.77 0.94 8.45
C MET A 78 19.67 1.29 7.26
N LEU A 79 19.40 2.42 6.61
CA LEU A 79 20.28 2.99 5.61
C LEU A 79 21.12 4.08 6.23
N SER A 80 22.40 4.07 5.91
CA SER A 80 23.36 5.10 6.34
C SER A 80 24.05 5.74 5.14
N HIS A 81 23.99 7.07 5.10
CA HIS A 81 24.69 7.89 4.11
C HIS A 81 25.06 9.24 4.75
N ASN A 82 26.30 9.72 4.55
CA ASN A 82 26.77 11.01 5.03
C ASN A 82 26.44 11.30 6.51
N GLN A 83 26.65 10.30 7.41
CA GLN A 83 26.35 10.37 8.85
C GLN A 83 24.86 10.43 9.23
N VAL A 84 23.96 10.42 8.24
CA VAL A 84 22.52 10.26 8.48
C VAL A 84 22.18 8.78 8.47
N VAL A 85 21.37 8.35 9.45
CA VAL A 85 20.88 6.96 9.53
C VAL A 85 19.36 6.99 9.61
N GLN A 86 18.73 6.16 8.77
CA GLN A 86 17.27 6.09 8.67
C GLN A 86 16.80 4.63 8.68
N GLY A 87 15.77 4.34 9.49
CA GLY A 87 15.13 3.03 9.50
C GLY A 87 14.30 2.84 8.23
N VAL A 88 14.40 1.65 7.63
CA VAL A 88 13.72 1.33 6.38
C VAL A 88 13.14 -0.08 6.38
N LEU A 89 12.07 -0.25 5.61
CA LEU A 89 11.57 -1.55 5.19
C LEU A 89 12.27 -1.94 3.89
N VAL A 90 13.04 -3.01 3.94
CA VAL A 90 13.73 -3.55 2.77
C VAL A 90 12.83 -4.57 2.11
N ARG A 91 12.58 -4.39 0.81
CA ARG A 91 11.84 -5.33 -0.01
C ARG A 91 12.74 -5.86 -1.12
N GLY A 92 13.04 -7.16 -1.05
CA GLY A 92 13.69 -7.90 -2.14
C GLY A 92 12.66 -8.35 -3.15
N ILE A 93 12.85 -8.00 -4.41
CA ILE A 93 11.89 -8.24 -5.50
C ILE A 93 12.56 -8.86 -6.73
N LEU A 94 11.76 -9.49 -7.57
CA LEU A 94 12.09 -9.79 -8.95
C LEU A 94 11.46 -8.69 -9.83
N PRO A 95 12.24 -7.80 -10.47
CA PRO A 95 11.73 -6.63 -11.18
C PRO A 95 10.61 -6.94 -12.17
N ASP A 96 10.79 -7.96 -13.02
CA ASP A 96 9.82 -8.36 -14.04
C ASP A 96 8.47 -8.83 -13.47
N MET A 97 8.49 -9.52 -12.34
CA MET A 97 7.26 -10.01 -11.68
C MET A 97 6.64 -8.93 -10.79
N GLU A 98 7.47 -8.13 -10.13
CA GLU A 98 7.00 -7.06 -9.26
C GLU A 98 6.22 -6.01 -10.03
N ASP A 99 6.65 -5.65 -11.23
CA ASP A 99 5.96 -4.65 -12.06
C ASP A 99 4.56 -5.12 -12.51
N GLN A 100 4.33 -6.42 -12.60
CA GLN A 100 3.01 -6.99 -12.86
C GLN A 100 2.05 -6.87 -11.67
N VAL A 101 2.57 -6.91 -10.44
CA VAL A 101 1.78 -6.85 -9.20
C VAL A 101 1.64 -5.44 -8.65
N ALA A 102 2.72 -4.67 -8.73
CA ALA A 102 2.80 -3.31 -8.23
C ALA A 102 3.46 -2.43 -9.30
N ASN A 103 2.80 -1.38 -9.69
CA ASN A 103 3.16 -0.53 -10.81
C ASN A 103 4.34 0.42 -10.48
N PHE A 104 5.46 -0.12 -9.99
CA PHE A 104 6.63 0.66 -9.60
C PHE A 104 7.32 1.32 -10.80
N ALA A 105 7.35 0.67 -11.97
CA ALA A 105 8.00 1.24 -13.15
C ALA A 105 7.45 2.63 -13.52
N ASN A 106 6.14 2.84 -13.36
CA ASN A 106 5.50 4.12 -13.65
C ASN A 106 5.67 5.18 -12.52
N THR A 107 6.24 4.80 -11.38
CA THR A 107 6.50 5.72 -10.26
C THR A 107 7.96 6.13 -10.16
N MET A 108 8.82 5.66 -11.07
CA MET A 108 10.24 6.02 -11.07
C MET A 108 10.44 7.49 -11.44
N ALA A 109 11.02 8.24 -10.51
CA ALA A 109 11.43 9.64 -10.72
C ALA A 109 12.83 9.73 -11.34
N SER A 110 13.70 8.74 -11.09
CA SER A 110 15.05 8.64 -11.65
C SER A 110 15.48 7.18 -11.69
N GLY A 111 16.27 6.81 -12.69
CA GLY A 111 16.72 5.42 -12.91
C GLY A 111 15.59 4.50 -13.41
N GLN A 112 15.82 3.20 -13.35
CA GLN A 112 14.87 2.17 -13.79
C GLN A 112 14.88 0.99 -12.83
N LEU A 113 13.73 0.30 -12.70
CA LEU A 113 13.60 -0.86 -11.82
C LEU A 113 14.48 -2.03 -12.29
N ASP A 114 14.62 -2.19 -13.60
CA ASP A 114 15.42 -3.25 -14.25
C ASP A 114 16.92 -3.14 -13.99
N HIS A 115 17.40 -1.99 -13.46
CA HIS A 115 18.78 -1.85 -12.98
C HIS A 115 19.03 -2.60 -11.65
N LEU A 116 18.02 -3.22 -11.05
CA LEU A 116 18.20 -4.15 -9.95
C LEU A 116 18.67 -5.51 -10.50
N VAL A 117 19.98 -5.65 -10.68
CA VAL A 117 20.61 -6.87 -11.21
C VAL A 117 21.13 -7.74 -10.05
N PRO A 118 20.92 -9.07 -10.08
CA PRO A 118 21.35 -9.96 -9.00
C PRO A 118 22.88 -9.94 -8.85
N GLY A 119 23.35 -9.72 -7.62
CA GLY A 119 24.78 -9.72 -7.29
C GLY A 119 25.47 -8.36 -7.43
N GLU A 120 24.85 -7.37 -8.07
CA GLU A 120 25.42 -6.02 -8.21
C GLU A 120 25.11 -5.11 -7.02
N PHE A 121 24.21 -5.54 -6.13
CA PHE A 121 23.80 -4.77 -4.96
C PHE A 121 23.27 -3.37 -5.31
N GLY A 122 22.41 -3.31 -6.33
CA GLY A 122 21.62 -2.13 -6.65
C GLY A 122 20.50 -1.92 -5.62
N ILE A 123 20.15 -0.67 -5.36
CA ILE A 123 19.03 -0.29 -4.49
C ILE A 123 18.22 0.83 -5.12
N VAL A 124 16.91 0.72 -5.05
CA VAL A 124 15.95 1.78 -5.41
C VAL A 124 15.34 2.31 -4.12
N ILE A 125 15.35 3.61 -3.93
CA ILE A 125 14.91 4.29 -2.71
C ILE A 125 13.77 5.26 -2.99
N GLY A 126 12.91 5.51 -1.99
CA GLY A 126 11.85 6.50 -2.12
C GLY A 126 12.38 7.94 -2.12
N MET A 127 11.65 8.85 -2.75
CA MET A 127 12.04 10.26 -2.94
C MET A 127 12.29 10.98 -1.61
N GLU A 128 11.43 10.82 -0.62
CA GLU A 128 11.60 11.45 0.69
C GLU A 128 12.80 10.89 1.46
N LEU A 129 13.05 9.58 1.29
CA LEU A 129 14.23 8.94 1.86
C LEU A 129 15.52 9.47 1.19
N ALA A 130 15.51 9.61 -0.15
CA ALA A 130 16.63 10.19 -0.90
C ALA A 130 16.94 11.62 -0.44
N ARG A 131 15.91 12.46 -0.23
CA ARG A 131 16.07 13.82 0.30
C ARG A 131 16.64 13.83 1.72
N THR A 132 16.13 12.95 2.59
CA THR A 132 16.59 12.85 3.98
C THR A 132 18.04 12.41 4.08
N LEU A 133 18.45 11.43 3.26
CA LEU A 133 19.82 10.93 3.22
C LEU A 133 20.79 11.83 2.42
N GLY A 134 20.27 12.74 1.62
CA GLY A 134 21.05 13.50 0.64
C GLY A 134 21.69 12.61 -0.41
N ALA A 135 20.97 11.54 -0.83
CA ALA A 135 21.48 10.52 -1.75
C ALA A 135 20.87 10.69 -3.15
N PHE A 136 21.69 10.49 -4.18
CA PHE A 136 21.33 10.59 -5.58
C PHE A 136 21.60 9.26 -6.29
N THR A 137 21.03 9.10 -7.48
CA THR A 137 21.35 7.95 -8.34
C THR A 137 22.85 7.91 -8.63
N GLY A 138 23.48 6.74 -8.41
CA GLY A 138 24.93 6.53 -8.51
C GLY A 138 25.67 6.55 -7.17
N ASP A 139 25.07 7.11 -6.12
CA ASP A 139 25.70 7.15 -4.80
C ASP A 139 25.75 5.77 -4.14
N LYS A 140 26.74 5.61 -3.26
CA LYS A 140 26.91 4.39 -2.47
C LYS A 140 26.37 4.63 -1.05
N ILE A 141 25.39 3.81 -0.67
CA ILE A 141 24.77 3.86 0.67
C ILE A 141 24.98 2.53 1.38
N THR A 142 25.05 2.55 2.70
CA THR A 142 25.26 1.34 3.51
C THR A 142 23.94 0.87 4.09
N LEU A 143 23.54 -0.35 3.75
CA LEU A 143 22.41 -1.03 4.37
C LEU A 143 22.90 -1.87 5.55
N ILE A 144 22.30 -1.63 6.69
CA ILE A 144 22.59 -2.25 7.99
C ILE A 144 21.43 -3.18 8.34
N SER A 145 21.68 -4.48 8.38
CA SER A 145 20.70 -5.46 8.85
C SER A 145 20.83 -5.67 10.35
N PRO A 146 19.74 -5.53 11.13
CA PRO A 146 19.75 -5.80 12.57
C PRO A 146 19.92 -7.30 12.87
N GLN A 147 19.59 -8.17 11.91
CA GLN A 147 19.85 -9.61 12.02
C GLN A 147 21.34 -9.88 11.91
N GLY A 148 22.06 -9.65 13.01
CA GLY A 148 23.50 -9.75 13.09
C GLY A 148 24.01 -11.18 13.18
N GLN A 149 25.33 -11.31 13.17
CA GLN A 149 26.03 -12.55 13.47
C GLN A 149 26.31 -12.59 14.97
N VAL A 150 25.86 -13.65 15.64
CA VAL A 150 26.22 -13.91 17.04
C VAL A 150 27.70 -14.31 17.08
N THR A 151 28.50 -13.52 17.75
CA THR A 151 29.91 -13.78 17.98
C THR A 151 30.18 -13.85 19.50
N PRO A 152 31.30 -14.42 19.97
CA PRO A 152 31.65 -14.39 21.38
C PRO A 152 31.73 -12.96 21.95
N ALA A 153 31.92 -11.95 21.12
CA ALA A 153 31.98 -10.53 21.51
C ALA A 153 30.60 -9.83 21.46
N GLY A 154 29.53 -10.54 21.11
CA GLY A 154 28.18 -10.01 20.98
C GLY A 154 27.59 -10.14 19.58
N VAL A 155 26.44 -9.51 19.34
CA VAL A 155 25.77 -9.51 18.04
C VAL A 155 26.32 -8.37 17.20
N LEU A 156 27.00 -8.71 16.10
CA LEU A 156 27.50 -7.74 15.12
C LEU A 156 26.49 -7.59 13.98
N PRO A 157 25.97 -6.38 13.72
CA PRO A 157 25.07 -6.14 12.58
C PRO A 157 25.81 -6.41 11.26
N ARG A 158 25.05 -6.82 10.24
CA ARG A 158 25.62 -6.96 8.89
C ARG A 158 25.51 -5.65 8.16
N LEU A 159 26.61 -5.30 7.55
CA LEU A 159 26.74 -4.09 6.75
C LEU A 159 27.00 -4.50 5.32
N LYS A 160 26.26 -3.93 4.39
CA LYS A 160 26.48 -4.11 2.96
C LYS A 160 26.30 -2.78 2.25
N GLN A 161 27.25 -2.45 1.40
CA GLN A 161 27.18 -1.27 0.55
C GLN A 161 26.35 -1.58 -0.69
N PHE A 162 25.42 -0.69 -1.00
CA PHE A 162 24.54 -0.72 -2.17
C PHE A 162 24.77 0.54 -3.01
N THR A 163 24.57 0.44 -4.32
CA THR A 163 24.58 1.58 -5.23
C THR A 163 23.14 1.99 -5.53
N VAL A 164 22.81 3.26 -5.37
CA VAL A 164 21.48 3.78 -5.72
C VAL A 164 21.33 3.74 -7.24
N VAL A 165 20.47 2.85 -7.74
CA VAL A 165 20.20 2.67 -9.18
C VAL A 165 18.92 3.35 -9.63
N GLY A 166 18.10 3.82 -8.69
CA GLY A 166 16.86 4.55 -8.99
C GLY A 166 16.21 5.16 -7.76
N ILE A 167 15.32 6.10 -8.01
CA ILE A 167 14.50 6.78 -7.01
C ILE A 167 13.06 6.73 -7.49
N PHE A 168 12.12 6.28 -6.63
CA PHE A 168 10.69 6.26 -6.91
C PHE A 168 9.94 7.32 -6.10
N GLU A 169 8.79 7.76 -6.61
CA GLU A 169 7.87 8.67 -5.94
C GLU A 169 6.42 8.20 -6.16
N ILE A 170 5.82 7.64 -5.11
CA ILE A 170 4.43 7.16 -5.12
C ILE A 170 3.48 8.30 -4.73
N GLY A 171 3.99 9.29 -3.99
CA GLY A 171 3.20 10.35 -3.39
C GLY A 171 2.50 9.92 -2.10
N HIS A 172 3.00 8.86 -1.45
CA HIS A 172 2.60 8.44 -0.12
C HIS A 172 3.81 8.45 0.80
N PHE A 173 3.82 9.36 1.78
CA PHE A 173 4.98 9.64 2.62
C PHE A 173 5.58 8.41 3.28
N GLU A 174 4.76 7.48 3.77
CA GLU A 174 5.22 6.27 4.45
C GLU A 174 6.06 5.36 3.53
N TYR A 175 5.65 5.22 2.26
CA TYR A 175 6.43 4.48 1.26
C TYR A 175 7.63 5.29 0.78
N ASP A 176 7.44 6.56 0.46
CA ASP A 176 8.49 7.42 -0.07
C ASP A 176 9.62 7.69 0.94
N SER A 177 9.34 7.61 2.26
CA SER A 177 10.31 7.82 3.34
C SER A 177 10.87 6.55 3.96
N GLY A 178 10.22 5.39 3.78
CA GLY A 178 10.54 4.19 4.55
C GLY A 178 10.73 2.91 3.74
N LEU A 179 10.36 2.87 2.45
CA LEU A 179 10.50 1.67 1.64
C LEU A 179 11.74 1.76 0.72
N VAL A 180 12.48 0.64 0.64
CA VAL A 180 13.55 0.46 -0.32
C VAL A 180 13.42 -0.87 -1.04
N LEU A 181 13.78 -0.89 -2.32
CA LEU A 181 13.71 -2.07 -3.16
C LEU A 181 15.14 -2.51 -3.52
N ILE A 182 15.40 -3.81 -3.41
CA ILE A 182 16.65 -4.45 -3.84
C ILE A 182 16.30 -5.72 -4.62
N HIS A 183 17.28 -6.27 -5.35
CA HIS A 183 17.04 -7.55 -6.01
C HIS A 183 16.83 -8.67 -4.98
N MET A 184 15.89 -9.59 -5.24
CA MET A 184 15.52 -10.67 -4.33
C MET A 184 16.72 -11.54 -3.91
N ALA A 185 17.58 -11.89 -4.88
CA ALA A 185 18.79 -12.68 -4.59
C ALA A 185 19.77 -11.95 -3.65
N ASP A 186 19.87 -10.62 -3.72
CA ASP A 186 20.71 -9.83 -2.82
C ASP A 186 20.09 -9.72 -1.43
N ALA A 187 18.76 -9.63 -1.36
CA ALA A 187 18.02 -9.70 -0.10
C ALA A 187 18.23 -11.06 0.58
N GLN A 188 18.08 -12.17 -0.15
CA GLN A 188 18.29 -13.52 0.37
C GLN A 188 19.69 -13.69 0.94
N LYS A 189 20.74 -13.22 0.22
CA LYS A 189 22.13 -13.23 0.71
C LYS A 189 22.31 -12.40 1.99
N LEU A 190 21.73 -11.20 2.02
CA LEU A 190 21.86 -10.29 3.17
C LEU A 190 21.22 -10.86 4.42
N TYR A 191 20.01 -11.45 4.26
CA TYR A 191 19.20 -11.97 5.37
C TYR A 191 19.37 -13.48 5.63
N ARG A 192 20.31 -14.15 4.91
CA ARG A 192 20.59 -15.61 5.01
C ARG A 192 19.33 -16.46 4.82
N MET A 193 18.65 -16.19 3.77
CA MET A 193 17.58 -17.03 3.25
C MET A 193 18.15 -17.94 2.15
N ASP A 194 17.64 -19.13 2.04
CA ASP A 194 17.99 -19.99 0.92
C ASP A 194 17.38 -19.44 -0.38
N ASN A 195 17.93 -19.84 -1.54
CA ASN A 195 17.47 -19.32 -2.83
C ASN A 195 16.00 -19.62 -3.14
N ASP A 196 15.43 -20.59 -2.47
CA ASP A 196 14.03 -21.02 -2.58
C ASP A 196 13.13 -20.40 -1.49
N GLU A 197 13.71 -19.73 -0.51
CA GLU A 197 12.99 -19.09 0.59
C GLU A 197 12.66 -17.64 0.28
N VAL A 198 11.41 -17.24 0.54
CA VAL A 198 10.94 -15.86 0.48
C VAL A 198 10.11 -15.53 1.73
N SER A 199 9.81 -14.28 1.96
CA SER A 199 8.88 -13.89 3.03
C SER A 199 7.44 -14.21 2.69
N GLY A 200 7.11 -14.19 1.39
CA GLY A 200 5.77 -14.53 0.90
C GLY A 200 5.59 -14.25 -0.58
N VAL A 201 4.38 -14.43 -1.03
CA VAL A 201 3.91 -14.13 -2.39
C VAL A 201 2.84 -13.04 -2.32
N ARG A 202 2.97 -12.02 -3.16
CA ARG A 202 2.01 -10.93 -3.33
C ARG A 202 1.15 -11.23 -4.54
N LEU A 203 -0.15 -10.98 -4.40
CA LEU A 203 -1.11 -11.16 -5.49
C LEU A 203 -1.74 -9.84 -5.87
N LYS A 204 -1.88 -9.64 -7.17
CA LYS A 204 -2.74 -8.64 -7.78
C LYS A 204 -4.03 -9.32 -8.25
N LEU A 205 -5.15 -8.71 -7.97
CA LEU A 205 -6.48 -9.18 -8.38
C LEU A 205 -7.03 -8.28 -9.47
N HIS A 206 -7.85 -8.83 -10.36
CA HIS A 206 -8.61 -8.04 -11.34
C HIS A 206 -9.55 -7.03 -10.66
N ASP A 207 -10.18 -7.44 -9.54
CA ASP A 207 -10.95 -6.57 -8.68
C ASP A 207 -10.38 -6.59 -7.25
N LEU A 208 -9.84 -5.48 -6.83
CA LEU A 208 -9.33 -5.23 -5.49
C LEU A 208 -10.36 -5.53 -4.39
N PHE A 209 -11.66 -5.27 -4.65
CA PHE A 209 -12.72 -5.50 -3.65
C PHE A 209 -13.06 -6.96 -3.46
N ALA A 210 -12.65 -7.82 -4.37
CA ALA A 210 -12.77 -9.27 -4.22
C ALA A 210 -11.75 -9.85 -3.21
N ALA A 211 -10.76 -9.07 -2.75
CA ALA A 211 -9.69 -9.56 -1.88
C ALA A 211 -10.19 -10.29 -0.61
N PRO A 212 -11.19 -9.80 0.15
CA PRO A 212 -11.68 -10.52 1.32
C PRO A 212 -12.32 -11.89 0.99
N GLN A 213 -12.95 -12.00 -0.18
CA GLN A 213 -13.51 -13.26 -0.66
C GLN A 213 -12.40 -14.22 -1.08
N VAL A 214 -11.45 -13.75 -1.87
CA VAL A 214 -10.29 -14.53 -2.35
C VAL A 214 -9.46 -15.08 -1.19
N VAL A 215 -9.25 -14.31 -0.11
CA VAL A 215 -8.57 -14.77 1.12
C VAL A 215 -9.26 -15.98 1.74
N ASN A 216 -10.59 -16.08 1.66
CA ASN A 216 -11.34 -17.23 2.18
C ASN A 216 -11.32 -18.44 1.23
N GLU A 217 -11.15 -18.23 -0.07
CA GLU A 217 -11.19 -19.27 -1.10
C GLU A 217 -9.80 -19.88 -1.37
N LEU A 218 -8.73 -19.06 -1.29
CA LEU A 218 -7.34 -19.48 -1.56
C LEU A 218 -6.85 -20.69 -0.72
N PRO A 219 -7.18 -20.84 0.58
CA PRO A 219 -6.71 -21.98 1.36
C PRO A 219 -7.09 -23.34 0.78
N ALA A 220 -8.19 -23.41 0.02
CA ALA A 220 -8.61 -24.66 -0.64
C ALA A 220 -7.74 -25.03 -1.87
N LEU A 221 -7.00 -24.07 -2.41
CA LEU A 221 -6.14 -24.25 -3.59
C LEU A 221 -4.67 -24.44 -3.23
N LEU A 222 -4.26 -23.99 -2.04
CA LEU A 222 -2.87 -24.04 -1.59
C LEU A 222 -2.56 -25.35 -0.89
N THR A 223 -1.45 -25.96 -1.28
CA THR A 223 -0.95 -27.20 -0.65
C THR A 223 -0.25 -26.93 0.68
N LEU A 224 0.34 -25.74 0.84
CA LEU A 224 1.10 -25.34 2.04
C LEU A 224 0.23 -24.56 3.02
N ASP A 225 0.37 -24.88 4.33
CA ASP A 225 -0.23 -24.05 5.38
C ASP A 225 0.32 -22.64 5.34
N SER A 226 -0.54 -21.71 4.98
CA SER A 226 -0.17 -20.33 4.72
C SER A 226 -1.07 -19.38 5.50
N PHE A 227 -0.50 -18.26 5.95
CA PHE A 227 -1.27 -17.15 6.46
C PHE A 227 -1.57 -16.19 5.30
N ILE A 228 -2.86 -16.02 5.01
CA ILE A 228 -3.30 -15.18 3.91
C ILE A 228 -3.94 -13.92 4.48
N SER A 229 -3.48 -12.77 4.02
CA SER A 229 -4.00 -11.47 4.44
C SER A 229 -4.31 -10.61 3.21
N ASP A 230 -5.33 -9.77 3.35
CA ASP A 230 -5.69 -8.79 2.33
C ASP A 230 -5.30 -7.37 2.75
N TRP A 231 -5.36 -6.45 1.79
CA TRP A 231 -5.06 -5.04 1.97
C TRP A 231 -5.94 -4.35 3.04
N THR A 232 -7.17 -4.85 3.28
CA THR A 232 -8.09 -4.24 4.25
C THR A 232 -7.62 -4.48 5.68
N LYS A 233 -6.93 -5.60 5.94
CA LYS A 233 -6.33 -5.90 7.25
C LYS A 233 -5.04 -5.11 7.47
N GLN A 234 -4.23 -4.93 6.44
CA GLN A 234 -2.98 -4.15 6.52
C GLN A 234 -3.25 -2.66 6.75
N HIS A 235 -4.32 -2.13 6.14
CA HIS A 235 -4.74 -0.73 6.26
C HIS A 235 -6.06 -0.59 7.02
N ALA A 236 -6.28 -1.42 8.05
CA ALA A 236 -7.54 -1.48 8.80
C ALA A 236 -7.99 -0.12 9.38
N ASN A 237 -7.05 0.70 9.82
CA ASN A 237 -7.35 2.04 10.35
C ASN A 237 -7.87 2.97 9.25
N TYR A 238 -7.27 2.92 8.06
CA TYR A 238 -7.73 3.71 6.90
C TYR A 238 -9.13 3.27 6.45
N PHE A 239 -9.35 1.96 6.33
CA PHE A 239 -10.66 1.42 5.95
C PHE A 239 -11.76 1.74 6.96
N ARG A 240 -11.43 1.65 8.26
CA ARG A 240 -12.34 2.05 9.35
C ARG A 240 -12.67 3.54 9.29
N ALA A 241 -11.68 4.40 9.02
CA ALA A 241 -11.90 5.84 8.88
C ALA A 241 -12.88 6.14 7.73
N ILE A 242 -12.72 5.51 6.57
CA ILE A 242 -13.65 5.66 5.42
C ILE A 242 -15.06 5.19 5.78
N GLN A 243 -15.21 4.08 6.51
CA GLN A 243 -16.53 3.59 6.92
C GLN A 243 -17.21 4.55 7.89
N ILE A 244 -16.48 5.09 8.87
CA ILE A 244 -17.00 6.09 9.81
C ILE A 244 -17.43 7.34 9.06
N GLU A 245 -16.60 7.83 8.14
CA GLU A 245 -16.88 8.99 7.32
C GLU A 245 -18.16 8.82 6.49
N LYS A 246 -18.33 7.69 5.78
CA LYS A 246 -19.55 7.39 5.03
C LYS A 246 -20.79 7.38 5.93
N ARG A 247 -20.67 6.83 7.12
CA ARG A 247 -21.79 6.83 8.11
C ARG A 247 -22.12 8.24 8.58
N MET A 248 -21.10 9.06 8.84
CA MET A 248 -21.29 10.47 9.23
C MET A 248 -21.95 11.27 8.10
N LEU A 249 -21.50 11.12 6.86
CA LEU A 249 -22.08 11.79 5.70
C LEU A 249 -23.55 11.37 5.48
N SER A 250 -23.88 10.09 5.62
CA SER A 250 -25.27 9.62 5.49
C SER A 250 -26.17 10.18 6.57
N LEU A 251 -25.67 10.36 7.79
CA LEU A 251 -26.38 10.95 8.91
C LEU A 251 -26.64 12.44 8.68
N ILE A 252 -25.64 13.19 8.20
CA ILE A 252 -25.77 14.61 7.83
C ILE A 252 -26.79 14.76 6.69
N LEU A 253 -26.72 13.89 5.67
CA LEU A 253 -27.69 13.89 4.57
C LEU A 253 -29.13 13.66 5.07
N ALA A 254 -29.33 12.68 5.95
CA ALA A 254 -30.63 12.40 6.54
C ALA A 254 -31.16 13.62 7.34
N LEU A 255 -30.30 14.30 8.08
CA LEU A 255 -30.66 15.52 8.81
C LEU A 255 -31.07 16.66 7.87
N ILE A 256 -30.33 16.88 6.78
CA ILE A 256 -30.67 17.92 5.79
C ILE A 256 -32.03 17.62 5.13
N ILE A 257 -32.28 16.35 4.77
CA ILE A 257 -33.56 15.93 4.22
C ILE A 257 -34.71 16.17 5.24
N ALA A 258 -34.49 15.83 6.50
CA ALA A 258 -35.47 16.06 7.54
C ALA A 258 -35.81 17.55 7.73
N VAL A 259 -34.79 18.42 7.73
CA VAL A 259 -34.97 19.88 7.81
C VAL A 259 -35.71 20.41 6.57
N ALA A 260 -35.38 19.93 5.38
CA ALA A 260 -36.07 20.32 4.16
C ALA A 260 -37.54 19.89 4.15
N ALA A 261 -37.84 18.66 4.60
CA ALA A 261 -39.18 18.16 4.72
C ALA A 261 -40.00 18.98 5.75
N PHE A 262 -39.39 19.32 6.91
CA PHE A 262 -40.02 20.15 7.91
C PHE A 262 -40.38 21.57 7.40
N ASN A 263 -39.46 22.18 6.65
CA ASN A 263 -39.71 23.49 6.01
C ASN A 263 -40.85 23.42 4.98
N ILE A 264 -40.91 22.36 4.18
CA ILE A 264 -42.00 22.18 3.20
C ILE A 264 -43.35 22.03 3.93
N VAL A 265 -43.41 21.19 4.95
CA VAL A 265 -44.63 20.98 5.76
C VAL A 265 -45.09 22.29 6.45
N SER A 266 -44.15 23.03 7.05
CA SER A 266 -44.45 24.31 7.70
C SER A 266 -44.97 25.35 6.69
N THR A 267 -44.40 25.40 5.50
CA THR A 267 -44.87 26.32 4.45
C THR A 267 -46.23 25.95 3.91
N LEU A 268 -46.55 24.67 3.77
CA LEU A 268 -47.87 24.18 3.37
C LEU A 268 -48.94 24.46 4.44
N LEU A 269 -48.60 24.23 5.71
CA LEU A 269 -49.51 24.56 6.84
C LEU A 269 -49.86 26.05 6.86
N LEU A 270 -48.85 26.93 6.72
CA LEU A 270 -49.08 28.40 6.65
C LEU A 270 -49.97 28.78 5.47
N ALA A 271 -49.73 28.18 4.27
CA ALA A 271 -50.54 28.46 3.07
C ALA A 271 -52.01 27.97 3.18
N VAL A 272 -52.29 26.96 4.00
CA VAL A 272 -53.64 26.45 4.27
C VAL A 272 -54.33 27.27 5.34
N THR A 273 -53.61 27.79 6.36
CA THR A 273 -54.21 28.60 7.45
C THR A 273 -54.46 30.05 7.06
N ASP A 274 -53.83 30.55 6.00
CA ASP A 274 -54.00 31.92 5.48
C ASP A 274 -55.20 32.03 4.49
N LYS A 275 -55.97 30.95 4.23
CA LYS A 275 -57.24 30.94 3.49
C LYS A 275 -58.43 30.82 4.44
#